data_8e9c720a7d4bb05d9f41df9339c3c5e0
#
_entry.id   8e9c720a7d4bb05d9f41df9339c3c5e0
#
_cell.length_a   1.000
_cell.length_b   1.000
_cell.length_c   1.000
_cell.angle_alpha   90.00
_cell.angle_beta   90.00
_cell.angle_gamma   90.00
#
_symmetry.space_group_name_H-M   'P 1'
#
loop_
_entity.id
_entity.type
_entity.pdbx_description
1 polymer ?
#
loop_
_entity_poly.entity_id
_entity_poly.type
_entity_poly.pdbx_seq_one_letter_code
_entity_poly.pdbx_strand_id
1 'polypeptide(L)'
;MKVRDIIAVIEDFAPLSIQEGWDNSGLCVGSPEAEVSSVLFALDCTESLVDEAIECGADMIITHHPLIFSGLKKISPEDQVGAAVIKAIKNGISIYAAHTNADKVVAGVSGAMAAKLGLVDVQILDEDGEGTGLGVVGNLPQPLAVESVMSLVKDRFSLKVLKSSKPLDGMITRVAMCGGSGGSLIGAARKSGAQLYISGDISYHNFFTPEGFMIMDIGHYESEIEIVNILFSLIRKNFPTFAVRITQNINSNPIYYF
;
A
#
# COMPACT_ATOMS: atom_id res chain seq x y z
N MET A 1 -17.20 21.19 -0.98
CA MET A 1 -15.74 21.08 -0.76
C MET A 1 -15.12 20.89 -2.11
N LYS A 2 -13.86 21.26 -2.32
CA LYS A 2 -13.18 21.03 -3.59
C LYS A 2 -12.22 19.84 -3.49
N VAL A 3 -11.92 19.23 -4.62
CA VAL A 3 -10.96 18.12 -4.72
C VAL A 3 -9.62 18.49 -4.08
N ARG A 4 -9.11 19.70 -4.33
CA ARG A 4 -7.85 20.20 -3.71
C ARG A 4 -7.88 20.20 -2.18
N ASP A 5 -9.04 20.37 -1.54
CA ASP A 5 -9.14 20.41 -0.07
C ASP A 5 -8.90 19.01 0.52
N ILE A 6 -9.36 17.97 -0.19
CA ILE A 6 -9.11 16.56 0.14
C ILE A 6 -7.64 16.21 -0.12
N ILE A 7 -7.12 16.59 -1.30
CA ILE A 7 -5.73 16.35 -1.70
C ILE A 7 -4.75 16.96 -0.68
N ALA A 8 -5.00 18.18 -0.24
CA ALA A 8 -4.13 18.86 0.72
C ALA A 8 -3.94 18.07 2.02
N VAL A 9 -4.97 17.40 2.51
CA VAL A 9 -4.88 16.54 3.71
C VAL A 9 -4.02 15.30 3.48
N ILE A 10 -4.10 14.71 2.28
CA ILE A 10 -3.29 13.53 1.93
C ILE A 10 -1.82 13.95 1.73
N GLU A 11 -1.59 15.07 1.06
CA GLU A 11 -0.23 15.57 0.79
C GLU A 11 0.44 16.17 2.04
N ASP A 12 -0.32 16.61 3.05
CA ASP A 12 0.22 16.93 4.38
C ASP A 12 0.71 15.69 5.12
N PHE A 13 0.04 14.56 4.94
CA PHE A 13 0.47 13.26 5.46
C PHE A 13 1.62 12.66 4.68
N ALA A 14 1.57 12.68 3.34
CA ALA A 14 2.53 12.09 2.43
C ALA A 14 2.74 13.01 1.19
N PRO A 15 3.69 13.96 1.26
CA PRO A 15 3.92 14.92 0.20
C PRO A 15 4.32 14.27 -1.13
N LEU A 16 3.79 14.78 -2.27
CA LEU A 16 4.17 14.26 -3.60
C LEU A 16 5.65 14.42 -3.91
N SER A 17 6.34 15.38 -3.27
CA SER A 17 7.77 15.61 -3.47
C SER A 17 8.67 14.45 -3.04
N ILE A 18 8.15 13.54 -2.20
CA ILE A 18 8.92 12.37 -1.74
C ILE A 18 8.67 11.11 -2.56
N GLN A 19 7.74 11.13 -3.53
CA GLN A 19 7.49 9.97 -4.37
C GLN A 19 8.74 9.54 -5.14
N GLU A 20 8.78 8.27 -5.59
CA GLU A 20 9.83 7.77 -6.46
C GLU A 20 9.84 8.50 -7.81
N GLY A 21 11.02 8.73 -8.37
CA GLY A 21 11.15 9.50 -9.61
C GLY A 21 10.49 8.88 -10.85
N TRP A 22 10.14 7.61 -10.80
CA TRP A 22 9.42 6.87 -11.84
C TRP A 22 7.91 6.78 -11.58
N ASP A 23 7.45 7.20 -10.39
CA ASP A 23 6.06 7.07 -9.96
C ASP A 23 5.14 8.14 -10.56
N ASN A 24 3.83 7.93 -10.43
CA ASN A 24 2.78 8.84 -10.88
C ASN A 24 1.70 9.02 -9.79
N SER A 25 2.14 9.28 -8.55
CA SER A 25 1.23 9.68 -7.47
C SER A 25 0.58 11.04 -7.76
N GLY A 26 -0.60 11.27 -7.22
CA GLY A 26 -1.32 12.53 -7.33
C GLY A 26 -2.64 12.43 -8.11
N LEU A 27 -3.16 13.56 -8.57
CA LEU A 27 -4.41 13.64 -9.30
C LEU A 27 -4.23 13.14 -10.73
N CYS A 28 -4.69 11.92 -11.02
CA CYS A 28 -4.56 11.28 -12.32
C CYS A 28 -5.67 11.69 -13.30
N VAL A 29 -6.89 11.93 -12.79
CA VAL A 29 -8.08 12.31 -13.59
C VAL A 29 -8.88 13.36 -12.82
N GLY A 30 -9.38 14.37 -13.51
CA GLY A 30 -10.24 15.42 -12.93
C GLY A 30 -9.56 16.77 -12.77
N SER A 31 -10.13 17.61 -11.92
CA SER A 31 -9.64 18.97 -11.66
C SER A 31 -9.57 19.24 -10.15
N PRO A 32 -8.50 19.89 -9.66
CA PRO A 32 -8.42 20.34 -8.27
C PRO A 32 -9.57 21.27 -7.85
N GLU A 33 -10.15 21.99 -8.83
CA GLU A 33 -11.25 22.92 -8.61
C GLU A 33 -12.65 22.29 -8.65
N ALA A 34 -12.74 20.99 -9.03
CA ALA A 34 -14.02 20.28 -9.03
C ALA A 34 -14.60 20.20 -7.63
N GLU A 35 -15.93 20.30 -7.54
CA GLU A 35 -16.63 20.08 -6.28
C GLU A 35 -16.68 18.60 -5.94
N VAL A 36 -16.55 18.27 -4.66
CA VAL A 36 -16.62 16.92 -4.15
C VAL A 36 -17.49 16.89 -2.89
N SER A 37 -18.44 15.96 -2.86
CA SER A 37 -19.35 15.70 -1.76
C SER A 37 -19.14 14.33 -1.12
N SER A 38 -18.54 13.40 -1.85
CA SER A 38 -18.30 12.02 -1.40
C SER A 38 -17.04 11.43 -2.04
N VAL A 39 -16.32 10.62 -1.26
CA VAL A 39 -15.09 9.92 -1.69
C VAL A 39 -15.21 8.42 -1.48
N LEU A 40 -14.76 7.64 -2.48
CA LEU A 40 -14.61 6.19 -2.42
C LEU A 40 -13.12 5.83 -2.35
N PHE A 41 -12.74 4.99 -1.38
CA PHE A 41 -11.37 4.51 -1.17
C PHE A 41 -11.21 3.05 -1.60
N ALA A 42 -10.11 2.74 -2.28
CA ALA A 42 -9.73 1.39 -2.66
C ALA A 42 -8.20 1.25 -2.74
N LEU A 43 -7.69 0.02 -2.91
CA LEU A 43 -6.27 -0.21 -3.19
C LEU A 43 -5.96 0.11 -4.65
N ASP A 44 -6.75 -0.47 -5.57
CA ASP A 44 -6.60 -0.34 -7.02
C ASP A 44 -7.79 0.38 -7.64
N CYS A 45 -7.54 1.13 -8.73
CA CYS A 45 -8.60 1.73 -9.54
C CYS A 45 -8.86 0.85 -10.79
N THR A 46 -10.02 0.22 -10.82
CA THR A 46 -10.50 -0.58 -11.95
C THR A 46 -11.76 0.05 -12.56
N GLU A 47 -12.16 -0.39 -13.75
CA GLU A 47 -13.43 0.04 -14.33
C GLU A 47 -14.63 -0.27 -13.43
N SER A 48 -14.63 -1.43 -12.77
CA SER A 48 -15.67 -1.80 -11.80
C SER A 48 -15.69 -0.93 -10.54
N LEU A 49 -14.55 -0.41 -10.11
CA LEU A 49 -14.52 0.57 -9.01
C LEU A 49 -15.15 1.90 -9.44
N VAL A 50 -14.95 2.32 -10.69
CA VAL A 50 -15.61 3.52 -11.22
C VAL A 50 -17.12 3.29 -11.30
N ASP A 51 -17.59 2.08 -11.65
CA ASP A 51 -19.03 1.73 -11.61
C ASP A 51 -19.58 1.83 -10.18
N GLU A 52 -18.85 1.29 -9.18
CA GLU A 52 -19.23 1.41 -7.76
C GLU A 52 -19.28 2.88 -7.32
N ALA A 53 -18.33 3.71 -7.76
CA ALA A 53 -18.35 5.14 -7.45
C ALA A 53 -19.59 5.84 -8.01
N ILE A 54 -19.99 5.53 -9.26
CA ILE A 54 -21.21 6.03 -9.88
C ILE A 54 -22.46 5.59 -9.09
N GLU A 55 -22.54 4.30 -8.75
CA GLU A 55 -23.67 3.72 -8.02
C GLU A 55 -23.83 4.31 -6.62
N CYS A 56 -22.73 4.58 -5.92
CA CYS A 56 -22.77 5.15 -4.57
C CYS A 56 -22.76 6.69 -4.54
N GLY A 57 -22.67 7.36 -5.69
CA GLY A 57 -22.64 8.82 -5.82
C GLY A 57 -21.35 9.44 -5.32
N ALA A 58 -20.21 8.78 -5.50
CA ALA A 58 -18.90 9.34 -5.16
C ALA A 58 -18.38 10.22 -6.31
N ASP A 59 -17.96 11.43 -5.98
CA ASP A 59 -17.38 12.39 -6.93
C ASP A 59 -15.87 12.25 -7.07
N MET A 60 -15.25 11.49 -6.16
CA MET A 60 -13.81 11.26 -6.15
C MET A 60 -13.49 9.83 -5.71
N ILE A 61 -12.49 9.25 -6.37
CA ILE A 61 -11.87 7.99 -6.00
C ILE A 61 -10.46 8.28 -5.49
N ILE A 62 -10.08 7.69 -4.37
CA ILE A 62 -8.72 7.72 -3.85
C ILE A 62 -8.21 6.29 -3.74
N THR A 63 -7.09 6.03 -4.40
CA THR A 63 -6.44 4.71 -4.38
C THR A 63 -5.01 4.80 -3.89
N HIS A 64 -4.42 3.66 -3.56
CA HIS A 64 -2.99 3.54 -3.38
C HIS A 64 -2.31 3.49 -4.75
N HIS A 65 -2.64 2.52 -5.57
CA HIS A 65 -2.05 2.39 -6.91
C HIS A 65 -2.60 3.43 -7.89
N PRO A 66 -1.75 4.10 -8.68
CA PRO A 66 -2.19 5.03 -9.69
C PRO A 66 -2.86 4.28 -10.86
N LEU A 67 -4.07 4.72 -11.25
CA LEU A 67 -4.76 4.20 -12.42
C LEU A 67 -3.89 4.35 -13.68
N ILE A 68 -3.21 5.47 -13.81
CA ILE A 68 -2.29 5.77 -14.91
C ILE A 68 -0.87 5.65 -14.33
N PHE A 69 -0.28 4.46 -14.40
CA PHE A 69 1.08 4.23 -13.92
C PHE A 69 2.13 4.78 -14.89
N SER A 70 1.93 4.55 -16.18
CA SER A 70 2.81 5.05 -17.26
C SER A 70 2.03 5.95 -18.19
N GLY A 71 2.72 6.89 -18.86
CA GLY A 71 2.08 7.82 -19.79
C GLY A 71 1.27 7.13 -20.87
N LEU A 72 0.01 7.50 -21.03
CA LEU A 72 -0.90 6.91 -22.00
C LEU A 72 -0.63 7.48 -23.39
N LYS A 73 -0.42 6.61 -24.38
CA LYS A 73 -0.36 6.98 -25.81
C LYS A 73 -1.73 7.04 -26.45
N LYS A 74 -2.71 6.34 -25.89
CA LYS A 74 -4.11 6.27 -26.36
C LYS A 74 -5.01 6.19 -25.14
N ILE A 75 -6.22 6.71 -25.26
CA ILE A 75 -7.31 6.52 -24.31
C ILE A 75 -8.44 5.88 -25.12
N SER A 76 -8.68 4.59 -24.91
CA SER A 76 -9.64 3.78 -25.68
C SER A 76 -10.42 2.88 -24.71
N PRO A 77 -11.70 2.62 -24.98
CA PRO A 77 -12.47 1.67 -24.17
C PRO A 77 -12.04 0.21 -24.34
N GLU A 78 -11.10 -0.07 -25.25
CA GLU A 78 -10.60 -1.41 -25.52
C GLU A 78 -9.53 -1.87 -24.51
N ASP A 79 -8.93 -0.93 -23.77
CA ASP A 79 -8.01 -1.25 -22.67
C ASP A 79 -8.60 -0.85 -21.31
N GLN A 80 -8.22 -1.56 -20.26
CA GLN A 80 -8.79 -1.40 -18.92
C GLN A 80 -8.60 0.02 -18.35
N VAL A 81 -7.41 0.58 -18.52
CA VAL A 81 -7.09 1.93 -18.02
C VAL A 81 -7.88 2.98 -18.78
N GLY A 82 -7.89 2.90 -20.13
CA GLY A 82 -8.62 3.81 -20.99
C GLY A 82 -10.14 3.75 -20.73
N ALA A 83 -10.70 2.57 -20.54
CA ALA A 83 -12.11 2.40 -20.19
C ALA A 83 -12.46 3.09 -18.88
N ALA A 84 -11.67 2.87 -17.81
CA ALA A 84 -11.85 3.52 -16.52
C ALA A 84 -11.72 5.04 -16.60
N VAL A 85 -10.70 5.55 -17.31
CA VAL A 85 -10.48 7.00 -17.55
C VAL A 85 -11.67 7.63 -18.26
N ILE A 86 -12.13 7.03 -19.38
CA ILE A 86 -13.27 7.53 -20.14
C ILE A 86 -14.54 7.57 -19.26
N LYS A 87 -14.76 6.51 -18.50
CA LYS A 87 -15.93 6.39 -17.63
C LYS A 87 -15.90 7.44 -16.51
N ALA A 88 -14.76 7.61 -15.84
CA ALA A 88 -14.57 8.61 -14.80
C ALA A 88 -14.81 10.05 -15.34
N ILE A 89 -14.21 10.41 -16.47
CA ILE A 89 -14.39 11.72 -17.10
C ILE A 89 -15.87 11.97 -17.46
N LYS A 90 -16.55 11.00 -18.07
CA LYS A 90 -17.97 11.13 -18.45
C LYS A 90 -18.90 11.34 -17.27
N ASN A 91 -18.53 10.86 -16.10
CA ASN A 91 -19.33 10.96 -14.87
C ASN A 91 -18.81 12.03 -13.90
N GLY A 92 -17.81 12.83 -14.29
CA GLY A 92 -17.27 13.91 -13.46
C GLY A 92 -16.51 13.42 -12.22
N ILE A 93 -16.03 12.17 -12.22
CA ILE A 93 -15.33 11.56 -11.09
C ILE A 93 -13.84 11.89 -11.19
N SER A 94 -13.29 12.46 -10.12
CA SER A 94 -11.85 12.68 -9.97
C SER A 94 -11.15 11.46 -9.40
N ILE A 95 -9.92 11.14 -9.88
CA ILE A 95 -9.14 10.00 -9.40
C ILE A 95 -7.78 10.48 -8.92
N TYR A 96 -7.45 10.17 -7.66
CA TYR A 96 -6.19 10.51 -7.01
C TYR A 96 -5.51 9.24 -6.49
N ALA A 97 -4.18 9.17 -6.62
CA ALA A 97 -3.38 8.08 -6.09
C ALA A 97 -2.39 8.58 -5.03
N ALA A 98 -2.29 7.87 -3.90
CA ALA A 98 -1.27 8.03 -2.88
C ALA A 98 -0.42 6.74 -2.85
N HIS A 99 0.61 6.69 -3.69
CA HIS A 99 1.41 5.49 -3.96
C HIS A 99 2.75 5.54 -3.22
N THR A 100 3.87 5.67 -3.91
CA THR A 100 5.19 5.62 -3.26
C THR A 100 5.44 6.76 -2.27
N ASN A 101 4.77 7.90 -2.41
CA ASN A 101 4.78 8.93 -1.38
C ASN A 101 4.19 8.41 -0.05
N ALA A 102 3.13 7.62 -0.09
CA ALA A 102 2.54 7.00 1.10
C ALA A 102 3.36 5.81 1.63
N ASP A 103 4.16 5.14 0.78
CA ASP A 103 5.11 4.09 1.20
C ASP A 103 6.28 4.67 2.00
N LYS A 104 6.71 5.89 1.66
CA LYS A 104 7.91 6.53 2.23
C LYS A 104 7.72 7.19 3.58
N VAL A 105 6.50 7.28 4.08
CA VAL A 105 6.24 7.80 5.42
C VAL A 105 6.13 6.67 6.44
N VAL A 106 6.70 6.85 7.62
CA VAL A 106 6.69 5.82 8.68
C VAL A 106 5.28 5.36 9.03
N ALA A 107 4.31 6.27 9.04
CA ALA A 107 2.90 5.95 9.32
C ALA A 107 2.13 5.40 8.09
N GLY A 108 2.81 5.18 6.97
CA GLY A 108 2.24 4.64 5.74
C GLY A 108 2.16 3.11 5.70
N VAL A 109 2.31 2.56 4.51
CA VAL A 109 2.10 1.12 4.23
C VAL A 109 2.94 0.23 5.14
N SER A 110 4.27 0.41 5.12
CA SER A 110 5.19 -0.47 5.87
C SER A 110 5.03 -0.30 7.39
N GLY A 111 4.73 0.91 7.87
CA GLY A 111 4.43 1.15 9.28
C GLY A 111 3.12 0.50 9.73
N ALA A 112 2.10 0.48 8.87
CA ALA A 112 0.87 -0.26 9.14
C ALA A 112 1.11 -1.77 9.27
N MET A 113 1.96 -2.35 8.41
CA MET A 113 2.38 -3.74 8.52
C MET A 113 3.07 -4.01 9.87
N ALA A 114 4.02 -3.13 10.26
CA ALA A 114 4.72 -3.25 11.53
C ALA A 114 3.78 -3.16 12.74
N ALA A 115 2.85 -2.21 12.73
CA ALA A 115 1.83 -2.07 13.76
C ALA A 115 0.92 -3.30 13.83
N LYS A 116 0.50 -3.85 12.69
CA LYS A 116 -0.33 -5.05 12.59
C LYS A 116 0.38 -6.29 13.14
N LEU A 117 1.70 -6.41 12.93
CA LEU A 117 2.52 -7.48 13.51
C LEU A 117 2.85 -7.23 14.99
N GLY A 118 2.70 -6.00 15.47
CA GLY A 118 3.01 -5.61 16.85
C GLY A 118 4.48 -5.33 17.10
N LEU A 119 5.21 -4.85 16.09
CA LEU A 119 6.61 -4.44 16.25
C LEU A 119 6.74 -3.19 17.12
N VAL A 120 7.83 -3.11 17.87
CA VAL A 120 8.25 -1.96 18.67
C VAL A 120 9.56 -1.40 18.13
N ASP A 121 9.94 -0.18 18.53
CA ASP A 121 11.16 0.52 18.11
C ASP A 121 11.29 0.60 16.58
N VAL A 122 10.16 0.89 15.91
CA VAL A 122 10.08 0.90 14.45
C VAL A 122 10.83 2.11 13.88
N GLN A 123 11.69 1.87 12.91
CA GLN A 123 12.47 2.85 12.17
C GLN A 123 12.35 2.58 10.66
N ILE A 124 12.61 3.58 9.83
CA ILE A 124 12.71 3.41 8.38
C ILE A 124 13.87 2.45 8.07
N LEU A 125 13.67 1.57 7.11
CA LEU A 125 14.65 0.56 6.73
C LEU A 125 15.72 1.10 5.76
N ASP A 126 15.30 1.85 4.75
CA ASP A 126 16.14 2.43 3.71
C ASP A 126 15.78 3.91 3.54
N GLU A 127 16.47 4.76 4.31
CA GLU A 127 16.23 6.21 4.31
C GLU A 127 16.81 6.85 3.06
N ASP A 128 16.05 7.74 2.42
CA ASP A 128 16.44 8.55 1.25
C ASP A 128 16.26 10.05 1.46
N GLY A 129 15.75 10.45 2.63
CA GLY A 129 15.54 11.82 3.08
C GLY A 129 15.36 11.88 4.59
N GLU A 130 15.25 13.07 5.16
CA GLU A 130 15.04 13.25 6.59
C GLU A 130 13.65 12.72 7.01
N GLY A 131 13.63 11.55 7.65
CA GLY A 131 12.41 10.89 8.11
C GLY A 131 11.55 10.28 7.01
N THR A 132 12.10 10.08 5.80
CA THR A 132 11.46 9.44 4.66
C THR A 132 12.30 8.31 4.10
N GLY A 133 11.65 7.29 3.53
CA GLY A 133 12.32 6.16 2.93
C GLY A 133 11.44 4.92 2.87
N LEU A 134 11.92 3.87 2.23
CA LEU A 134 11.15 2.67 1.97
C LEU A 134 11.36 1.59 3.04
N GLY A 135 10.26 0.92 3.37
CA GLY A 135 10.27 -0.16 4.36
C GLY A 135 10.50 0.30 5.78
N VAL A 136 10.33 -0.61 6.71
CA VAL A 136 10.58 -0.39 8.13
C VAL A 136 11.33 -1.57 8.74
N VAL A 137 12.03 -1.32 9.85
CA VAL A 137 12.63 -2.35 10.68
C VAL A 137 12.26 -2.09 12.14
N GLY A 138 11.96 -3.14 12.90
CA GLY A 138 11.60 -3.05 14.31
C GLY A 138 11.86 -4.36 15.03
N ASN A 139 11.49 -4.42 16.29
CA ASN A 139 11.67 -5.59 17.13
C ASN A 139 10.33 -6.21 17.50
N LEU A 140 10.25 -7.54 17.58
CA LEU A 140 9.17 -8.20 18.30
C LEU A 140 9.28 -7.83 19.80
N PRO A 141 8.16 -7.65 20.52
CA PRO A 141 8.19 -7.32 21.96
C PRO A 141 8.95 -8.34 22.82
N GLN A 142 9.03 -9.57 22.33
CA GLN A 142 9.86 -10.66 22.89
C GLN A 142 10.31 -11.58 21.75
N PRO A 143 11.45 -12.27 21.89
CA PRO A 143 11.89 -13.25 20.92
C PRO A 143 10.85 -14.36 20.76
N LEU A 144 10.54 -14.76 19.52
CA LEU A 144 9.61 -15.83 19.19
C LEU A 144 10.28 -16.89 18.32
N ALA A 145 9.91 -18.16 18.53
CA ALA A 145 10.30 -19.24 17.63
C ALA A 145 9.75 -18.99 16.20
N VAL A 146 10.46 -19.46 15.20
CA VAL A 146 10.12 -19.25 13.78
C VAL A 146 8.70 -19.69 13.46
N GLU A 147 8.27 -20.86 13.95
CA GLU A 147 6.92 -21.39 13.74
C GLU A 147 5.84 -20.48 14.35
N SER A 148 6.14 -19.90 15.52
CA SER A 148 5.25 -18.96 16.18
C SER A 148 5.12 -17.66 15.38
N VAL A 149 6.23 -17.16 14.81
CA VAL A 149 6.21 -15.97 13.95
C VAL A 149 5.45 -16.27 12.65
N MET A 150 5.67 -17.43 12.02
CA MET A 150 4.91 -17.84 10.83
C MET A 150 3.40 -17.89 11.09
N SER A 151 3.01 -18.45 12.23
CA SER A 151 1.61 -18.52 12.64
C SER A 151 1.03 -17.11 12.91
N LEU A 152 1.80 -16.27 13.62
CA LEU A 152 1.43 -14.88 13.90
C LEU A 152 1.24 -14.07 12.59
N VAL A 153 2.16 -14.18 11.64
CA VAL A 153 2.08 -13.50 10.34
C VAL A 153 0.83 -13.98 9.58
N LYS A 154 0.60 -15.31 9.51
CA LYS A 154 -0.60 -15.84 8.84
C LYS A 154 -1.90 -15.32 9.46
N ASP A 155 -1.98 -15.28 10.77
CA ASP A 155 -3.16 -14.80 11.50
C ASP A 155 -3.36 -13.29 11.27
N ARG A 156 -2.33 -12.49 11.54
CA ARG A 156 -2.40 -11.03 11.45
C ARG A 156 -2.72 -10.52 10.06
N PHE A 157 -2.20 -11.14 9.02
CA PHE A 157 -2.44 -10.75 7.62
C PHE A 157 -3.53 -11.60 6.95
N SER A 158 -4.21 -12.50 7.69
CA SER A 158 -5.30 -13.35 7.18
C SER A 158 -4.90 -14.16 5.96
N LEU A 159 -3.69 -14.71 5.95
CA LEU A 159 -3.10 -15.36 4.79
C LEU A 159 -3.65 -16.76 4.55
N LYS A 160 -4.09 -17.04 3.33
CA LYS A 160 -4.39 -18.40 2.86
C LYS A 160 -3.11 -19.19 2.60
N VAL A 161 -2.10 -18.53 2.02
CA VAL A 161 -0.80 -19.10 1.67
C VAL A 161 0.30 -18.17 2.17
N LEU A 162 1.40 -18.74 2.63
CA LEU A 162 2.63 -18.03 3.00
C LEU A 162 3.79 -18.69 2.26
N LYS A 163 4.50 -17.93 1.42
CA LYS A 163 5.76 -18.37 0.82
C LYS A 163 6.92 -18.00 1.74
N SER A 164 7.86 -18.89 1.95
CA SER A 164 9.02 -18.64 2.82
C SER A 164 10.29 -19.20 2.20
N SER A 165 11.42 -18.54 2.45
CA SER A 165 12.73 -19.19 2.31
C SER A 165 12.88 -20.30 3.36
N LYS A 166 14.03 -20.98 3.36
CA LYS A 166 14.32 -21.98 4.41
C LYS A 166 14.12 -21.35 5.79
N PRO A 167 13.27 -21.92 6.66
CA PRO A 167 13.12 -21.45 8.03
C PRO A 167 14.44 -21.47 8.80
N LEU A 168 14.61 -20.51 9.69
CA LEU A 168 15.77 -20.45 10.58
C LEU A 168 15.62 -21.44 11.74
N ASP A 169 16.74 -21.87 12.27
CA ASP A 169 16.79 -22.52 13.58
C ASP A 169 16.92 -21.42 14.66
N GLY A 170 15.98 -21.39 15.64
CA GLY A 170 16.05 -20.48 16.78
C GLY A 170 14.95 -19.44 16.87
N MET A 171 15.30 -18.28 17.43
CA MET A 171 14.35 -17.23 17.78
C MET A 171 14.50 -16.03 16.86
N ILE A 172 13.39 -15.40 16.51
CA ILE A 172 13.34 -14.12 15.78
C ILE A 172 13.07 -13.01 16.79
N THR A 173 13.85 -11.94 16.69
CA THR A 173 13.70 -10.72 17.49
C THR A 173 13.50 -9.51 16.60
N ARG A 174 14.31 -9.37 15.54
CA ARG A 174 14.33 -8.19 14.67
C ARG A 174 13.75 -8.54 13.30
N VAL A 175 12.77 -7.75 12.87
CA VAL A 175 12.01 -7.96 11.64
C VAL A 175 12.06 -6.70 10.80
N ALA A 176 12.35 -6.85 9.51
CA ALA A 176 12.19 -5.79 8.52
C ALA A 176 10.98 -6.09 7.63
N MET A 177 10.30 -5.05 7.17
CA MET A 177 9.07 -5.17 6.39
C MET A 177 9.03 -4.11 5.29
N CYS A 178 8.47 -4.47 4.15
CA CYS A 178 8.12 -3.52 3.09
C CYS A 178 6.84 -3.97 2.41
N GLY A 179 5.88 -3.07 2.24
CA GLY A 179 4.67 -3.34 1.47
C GLY A 179 4.99 -3.51 -0.01
N GLY A 180 4.09 -4.18 -0.73
CA GLY A 180 4.19 -4.40 -2.17
C GLY A 180 5.42 -5.19 -2.59
N SER A 181 6.03 -4.80 -3.69
CA SER A 181 7.18 -5.48 -4.30
C SER A 181 8.51 -5.02 -3.69
N GLY A 182 8.83 -5.50 -2.49
CA GLY A 182 10.01 -5.08 -1.73
C GLY A 182 11.30 -5.85 -2.01
N GLY A 183 11.43 -6.56 -3.13
CA GLY A 183 12.61 -7.35 -3.46
C GLY A 183 13.92 -6.57 -3.47
N SER A 184 13.91 -5.28 -3.79
CA SER A 184 15.06 -4.37 -3.80
C SER A 184 15.64 -4.12 -2.41
N LEU A 185 14.82 -4.19 -1.35
CA LEU A 185 15.20 -3.87 0.03
C LEU A 185 15.79 -5.06 0.82
N ILE A 186 15.88 -6.25 0.24
CA ILE A 186 16.47 -7.43 0.90
C ILE A 186 17.88 -7.13 1.42
N GLY A 187 18.67 -6.38 0.65
CA GLY A 187 20.02 -5.97 1.05
C GLY A 187 20.04 -5.05 2.27
N ALA A 188 19.12 -4.08 2.31
CA ALA A 188 18.94 -3.17 3.45
C ALA A 188 18.44 -3.94 4.68
N ALA A 189 17.47 -4.83 4.53
CA ALA A 189 16.95 -5.69 5.59
C ALA A 189 18.06 -6.51 6.26
N ARG A 190 18.94 -7.11 5.47
CA ARG A 190 20.10 -7.85 6.00
C ARG A 190 21.09 -6.94 6.74
N LYS A 191 21.40 -5.78 6.17
CA LYS A 191 22.33 -4.81 6.78
C LYS A 191 21.81 -4.24 8.10
N SER A 192 20.49 -4.11 8.25
CA SER A 192 19.85 -3.65 9.48
C SER A 192 19.94 -4.65 10.64
N GLY A 193 20.44 -5.87 10.39
CA GLY A 193 20.49 -6.95 11.37
C GLY A 193 19.15 -7.68 11.55
N ALA A 194 18.16 -7.47 10.69
CA ALA A 194 16.93 -8.23 10.72
C ALA A 194 17.20 -9.71 10.43
N GLN A 195 16.55 -10.58 11.18
CA GLN A 195 16.58 -12.04 10.98
C GLN A 195 15.47 -12.47 10.01
N LEU A 196 14.39 -11.69 9.93
CA LEU A 196 13.26 -11.92 9.05
C LEU A 196 12.97 -10.66 8.22
N TYR A 197 12.72 -10.88 6.94
CA TYR A 197 12.19 -9.86 6.04
C TYR A 197 10.82 -10.30 5.50
N ILE A 198 9.82 -9.43 5.61
CA ILE A 198 8.44 -9.68 5.16
C ILE A 198 8.08 -8.66 4.08
N SER A 199 7.60 -9.15 2.92
CA SER A 199 7.19 -8.31 1.80
C SER A 199 6.23 -9.07 0.88
N GLY A 200 5.88 -8.49 -0.26
CA GLY A 200 5.17 -9.15 -1.37
C GLY A 200 6.04 -9.30 -2.61
N ASP A 201 5.56 -10.04 -3.58
CA ASP A 201 6.13 -10.20 -4.93
C ASP A 201 7.63 -10.52 -4.97
N ILE A 202 8.07 -11.34 -4.04
CA ILE A 202 9.48 -11.76 -3.98
C ILE A 202 9.78 -12.76 -5.10
N SER A 203 10.77 -12.43 -5.94
CA SER A 203 11.18 -13.29 -7.03
C SER A 203 11.86 -14.57 -6.52
N TYR A 204 11.72 -15.69 -7.27
CA TYR A 204 12.22 -17.02 -6.92
C TYR A 204 13.65 -17.03 -6.40
N HIS A 205 14.57 -16.35 -7.10
CA HIS A 205 16.00 -16.37 -6.74
C HIS A 205 16.32 -15.68 -5.41
N ASN A 206 15.46 -14.80 -4.94
CA ASN A 206 15.66 -14.13 -3.66
C ASN A 206 15.39 -15.03 -2.44
N PHE A 207 14.74 -16.19 -2.64
CA PHE A 207 14.53 -17.18 -1.57
C PHE A 207 15.76 -18.02 -1.23
N PHE A 208 16.85 -17.90 -1.98
CA PHE A 208 18.15 -18.46 -1.60
C PHE A 208 18.85 -17.54 -0.59
N THR A 209 18.42 -17.63 0.66
CA THR A 209 18.92 -16.79 1.74
C THR A 209 20.17 -17.36 2.41
N PRO A 210 21.09 -16.50 2.92
CA PRO A 210 22.20 -16.98 3.74
C PRO A 210 21.72 -17.45 5.10
N GLU A 211 22.58 -18.13 5.83
CA GLU A 211 22.36 -18.51 7.22
C GLU A 211 22.04 -17.29 8.10
N GLY A 212 21.12 -17.44 9.05
CA GLY A 212 20.71 -16.37 9.96
C GLY A 212 19.70 -15.36 9.41
N PHE A 213 19.26 -15.53 8.16
CA PHE A 213 18.27 -14.63 7.53
C PHE A 213 17.21 -15.40 6.76
N MET A 214 15.95 -15.03 6.92
CA MET A 214 14.85 -15.62 6.15
C MET A 214 13.93 -14.54 5.57
N ILE A 215 13.20 -14.92 4.53
CA ILE A 215 12.23 -14.08 3.83
C ILE A 215 10.87 -14.76 3.89
N MET A 216 9.83 -13.95 4.13
CA MET A 216 8.43 -14.32 3.94
C MET A 216 7.79 -13.42 2.90
N ASP A 217 7.16 -14.00 1.90
CA ASP A 217 6.32 -13.31 0.93
C ASP A 217 4.85 -13.57 1.31
N ILE A 218 4.18 -12.50 1.71
CA ILE A 218 2.80 -12.53 2.19
C ILE A 218 1.77 -12.12 1.14
N GLY A 219 2.24 -11.79 -0.07
CA GLY A 219 1.42 -11.24 -1.15
C GLY A 219 1.42 -9.72 -1.17
N HIS A 220 1.27 -9.17 -2.37
CA HIS A 220 1.24 -7.72 -2.61
C HIS A 220 0.04 -7.08 -1.89
N TYR A 221 -1.16 -7.54 -2.26
CA TYR A 221 -2.42 -7.04 -1.70
C TYR A 221 -2.47 -7.10 -0.17
N GLU A 222 -2.10 -8.24 0.39
CA GLU A 222 -2.15 -8.48 1.84
C GLU A 222 -1.18 -7.59 2.62
N SER A 223 -0.07 -7.17 1.98
CA SER A 223 0.91 -6.28 2.57
C SER A 223 0.49 -4.81 2.54
N GLU A 224 -0.40 -4.41 1.62
CA GLU A 224 -0.72 -3.00 1.38
C GLU A 224 -2.14 -2.59 1.74
N ILE A 225 -3.09 -3.53 1.85
CA ILE A 225 -4.52 -3.19 1.98
C ILE A 225 -4.83 -2.25 3.16
N GLU A 226 -4.01 -2.23 4.21
CA GLU A 226 -4.22 -1.36 5.36
C GLU A 226 -4.07 0.14 5.04
N ILE A 227 -3.38 0.51 3.95
CA ILE A 227 -3.27 1.92 3.55
C ILE A 227 -4.64 2.53 3.23
N VAL A 228 -5.57 1.74 2.74
CA VAL A 228 -6.95 2.16 2.46
C VAL A 228 -7.62 2.66 3.74
N ASN A 229 -7.45 1.94 4.85
CA ASN A 229 -7.97 2.31 6.17
C ASN A 229 -7.30 3.58 6.72
N ILE A 230 -5.99 3.74 6.46
CA ILE A 230 -5.23 4.93 6.88
C ILE A 230 -5.75 6.16 6.14
N LEU A 231 -5.82 6.11 4.80
CA LEU A 231 -6.30 7.24 3.98
C LEU A 231 -7.76 7.59 4.31
N PHE A 232 -8.63 6.60 4.47
CA PHE A 232 -10.01 6.78 4.91
C PHE A 232 -10.08 7.49 6.28
N SER A 233 -9.32 7.01 7.26
CA SER A 233 -9.31 7.55 8.61
C SER A 233 -8.75 8.96 8.65
N LEU A 234 -7.75 9.26 7.83
CA LEU A 234 -7.15 10.58 7.67
C LEU A 234 -8.20 11.61 7.21
N ILE A 235 -8.95 11.29 6.16
CA ILE A 235 -10.00 12.19 5.66
C ILE A 235 -11.14 12.31 6.66
N ARG A 236 -11.58 11.21 7.27
CA ARG A 236 -12.65 11.22 8.27
C ARG A 236 -12.30 12.04 9.52
N LYS A 237 -11.03 12.01 9.94
CA LYS A 237 -10.55 12.81 11.09
C LYS A 237 -10.57 14.31 10.78
N ASN A 238 -10.17 14.71 9.57
CA ASN A 238 -10.12 16.11 9.16
C ASN A 238 -11.50 16.66 8.78
N PHE A 239 -12.39 15.82 8.25
CA PHE A 239 -13.73 16.18 7.80
C PHE A 239 -14.79 15.22 8.36
N PRO A 240 -15.17 15.33 9.66
CA PRO A 240 -16.00 14.33 10.34
C PRO A 240 -17.41 14.12 9.76
N THR A 241 -17.95 15.15 9.10
CA THR A 241 -19.31 15.12 8.49
C THR A 241 -19.29 14.83 6.99
N PHE A 242 -18.10 14.70 6.40
CA PHE A 242 -17.96 14.44 4.98
C PHE A 242 -18.22 12.96 4.66
N ALA A 243 -18.88 12.70 3.53
CA ALA A 243 -19.21 11.35 3.13
C ALA A 243 -17.97 10.63 2.58
N VAL A 244 -17.52 9.60 3.28
CA VAL A 244 -16.41 8.74 2.90
C VAL A 244 -16.82 7.28 2.95
N ARG A 245 -16.37 6.49 1.98
CA ARG A 245 -16.65 5.05 1.88
C ARG A 245 -15.39 4.31 1.51
N ILE A 246 -15.25 3.09 2.02
CA ILE A 246 -14.29 2.11 1.50
C ILE A 246 -15.08 1.22 0.54
N THR A 247 -14.47 0.82 -0.58
CA THR A 247 -15.07 -0.09 -1.55
C THR A 247 -15.62 -1.34 -0.86
N GLN A 248 -16.80 -1.76 -1.28
CA GLN A 248 -17.40 -3.01 -0.83
C GLN A 248 -16.96 -4.20 -1.71
N ASN A 249 -16.22 -3.92 -2.79
CA ASN A 249 -15.64 -4.96 -3.63
C ASN A 249 -14.47 -5.62 -2.88
N ILE A 250 -14.81 -6.50 -1.94
CA ILE A 250 -13.91 -7.24 -1.04
C ILE A 250 -12.92 -8.11 -1.83
N ASN A 251 -13.17 -8.35 -3.12
CA ASN A 251 -12.35 -9.14 -4.01
C ASN A 251 -11.53 -8.29 -4.99
N SER A 252 -11.04 -7.12 -4.56
CA SER A 252 -10.12 -6.32 -5.37
C SER A 252 -8.74 -6.98 -5.54
N ASN A 253 -8.43 -8.02 -4.72
CA ASN A 253 -7.24 -8.84 -4.94
C ASN A 253 -7.38 -9.64 -6.24
N PRO A 254 -6.55 -9.39 -7.26
CA PRO A 254 -6.62 -10.11 -8.53
C PRO A 254 -6.07 -11.54 -8.46
N ILE A 255 -5.48 -11.94 -7.32
CA ILE A 255 -4.86 -13.25 -7.13
C ILE A 255 -5.82 -14.19 -6.40
N TYR A 256 -6.07 -15.33 -7.02
CA TYR A 256 -6.90 -16.39 -6.46
C TYR A 256 -6.03 -17.58 -6.03
N TYR A 257 -6.32 -18.09 -4.84
CA TYR A 257 -5.67 -19.29 -4.29
C TYR A 257 -6.67 -20.45 -4.33
N PHE A 258 -6.28 -21.57 -4.91
CA PHE A 258 -7.11 -22.76 -5.09
C PHE A 258 -6.64 -23.92 -4.21
#